data_9006427a2f14db92bd583b090a28ec3e
#
_entry.id   9006427a2f14db92bd583b090a28ec3e
#
_cell.length_a   1.000
_cell.length_b   1.000
_cell.length_c   1.000
_cell.angle_alpha   90.00
_cell.angle_beta   90.00
_cell.angle_gamma   90.00
#
_symmetry.space_group_name_H-M   'P 1'
#
loop_
_entity.id
_entity.type
_entity.pdbx_description
1 polymer ?
#
loop_
_entity_poly.entity_id
_entity_poly.type
_entity_poly.pdbx_seq_one_letter_code
_entity_poly.pdbx_strand_id
1 'polypeptide(L)'
;MAMTNSQDLFEKSQKVIPGGVNSPVRAFGSVGRTPVFMKKAKGSHIFDEDGNSYVDYVCSWGPGILGHADDRVIDAVKAACDDGLTFGAPTRKELEIAELINELMPSMELTRMVNSGTEAVMSALRVARGFTGRDKIVKFRGCYHGHSDGLLVKAGSAALTQSVPDSLGVPKSYT
;
A
#
# COMPACT_ATOMS: atom_id res chain seq x y z
N MET A 1 30.35 -17.69 -3.47
CA MET A 1 30.14 -16.27 -3.76
C MET A 1 29.96 -15.56 -2.44
N ALA A 2 30.48 -14.34 -2.28
CA ALA A 2 30.17 -13.55 -1.10
C ALA A 2 28.66 -13.24 -1.04
N MET A 3 28.11 -13.20 0.18
CA MET A 3 26.70 -12.82 0.40
C MET A 3 26.52 -11.34 0.05
N THR A 4 25.45 -11.01 -0.67
CA THR A 4 25.11 -9.62 -0.96
C THR A 4 24.50 -8.92 0.25
N ASN A 5 24.50 -7.57 0.28
CA ASN A 5 23.83 -6.81 1.34
C ASN A 5 22.34 -7.16 1.43
N SER A 6 21.67 -7.32 0.28
CA SER A 6 20.25 -7.71 0.24
C SER A 6 20.00 -9.08 0.86
N GLN A 7 20.90 -10.06 0.66
CA GLN A 7 20.80 -11.39 1.30
C GLN A 7 20.93 -11.31 2.81
N ASP A 8 21.95 -10.60 3.32
CA ASP A 8 22.17 -10.40 4.75
C ASP A 8 20.99 -9.69 5.42
N LEU A 9 20.48 -8.64 4.78
CA LEU A 9 19.31 -7.92 5.26
C LEU A 9 18.06 -8.80 5.30
N PHE A 10 17.83 -9.62 4.28
CA PHE A 10 16.68 -10.53 4.24
C PHE A 10 16.76 -11.59 5.34
N GLU A 11 17.91 -12.22 5.54
CA GLU A 11 18.13 -13.18 6.64
C GLU A 11 17.89 -12.55 8.02
N LYS A 12 18.33 -11.32 8.22
CA LYS A 12 18.06 -10.56 9.46
C LYS A 12 16.59 -10.23 9.61
N SER A 13 15.95 -9.80 8.52
CA SER A 13 14.51 -9.46 8.51
C SER A 13 13.64 -10.66 8.84
N GLN A 14 13.96 -11.85 8.34
CA GLN A 14 13.21 -13.07 8.64
C GLN A 14 13.19 -13.46 10.12
N LYS A 15 14.14 -12.96 10.92
CA LYS A 15 14.19 -13.21 12.37
C LYS A 15 13.21 -12.34 13.16
N VAL A 16 12.77 -11.23 12.60
CA VAL A 16 11.97 -10.22 13.32
C VAL A 16 10.70 -9.78 12.58
N ILE A 17 10.56 -10.14 11.31
CA ILE A 17 9.40 -9.82 10.48
C ILE A 17 8.85 -11.13 9.87
N PRO A 18 7.57 -11.44 10.03
CA PRO A 18 6.97 -12.64 9.42
C PRO A 18 7.22 -12.68 7.91
N GLY A 19 7.90 -13.74 7.43
CA GLY A 19 8.30 -13.88 6.03
C GLY A 19 9.39 -12.90 5.58
N GLY A 20 9.99 -12.13 6.49
CA GLY A 20 11.07 -11.16 6.21
C GLY A 20 10.62 -9.86 5.53
N VAL A 21 9.31 -9.66 5.33
CA VAL A 21 8.74 -8.51 4.60
C VAL A 21 7.38 -8.08 5.18
N ASN A 22 7.05 -6.80 5.04
CA ASN A 22 5.75 -6.26 5.47
C ASN A 22 4.62 -6.45 4.42
N SER A 23 4.94 -7.03 3.27
CA SER A 23 3.96 -7.45 2.27
C SER A 23 4.45 -8.71 1.56
N PRO A 24 3.66 -9.81 1.55
CA PRO A 24 4.10 -11.13 1.07
C PRO A 24 4.66 -11.12 -0.37
N VAL A 25 4.12 -10.29 -1.25
CA VAL A 25 4.58 -10.17 -2.63
C VAL A 25 6.04 -9.70 -2.73
N ARG A 26 6.53 -8.96 -1.74
CA ARG A 26 7.91 -8.43 -1.71
C ARG A 26 8.96 -9.47 -1.33
N ALA A 27 8.56 -10.65 -0.85
CA ALA A 27 9.49 -11.73 -0.48
C ALA A 27 10.07 -12.47 -1.70
N PHE A 28 9.61 -12.19 -2.92
CA PHE A 28 10.02 -12.87 -4.16
C PHE A 28 9.83 -14.39 -4.16
N GLY A 29 8.97 -14.91 -3.27
CA GLY A 29 8.71 -16.35 -3.13
C GLY A 29 8.21 -16.99 -4.42
N SER A 30 7.35 -16.31 -5.19
CA SER A 30 6.81 -16.78 -6.46
C SER A 30 7.86 -16.93 -7.58
N VAL A 31 8.98 -16.19 -7.47
CA VAL A 31 10.08 -16.23 -8.45
C VAL A 31 11.30 -16.99 -7.94
N GLY A 32 11.24 -17.52 -6.72
CA GLY A 32 12.30 -18.33 -6.12
C GLY A 32 13.64 -17.60 -5.96
N ARG A 33 13.59 -16.30 -5.67
CA ARG A 33 14.79 -15.45 -5.52
C ARG A 33 14.76 -14.72 -4.17
N THR A 34 15.94 -14.26 -3.75
CA THR A 34 16.06 -13.34 -2.62
C THR A 34 15.56 -11.96 -3.03
N PRO A 35 14.73 -11.29 -2.21
CA PRO A 35 14.28 -9.94 -2.50
C PRO A 35 15.44 -8.95 -2.47
N VAL A 36 15.35 -7.93 -3.31
CA VAL A 36 16.31 -6.84 -3.39
C VAL A 36 15.88 -5.74 -2.44
N PHE A 37 16.80 -5.28 -1.58
CA PHE A 37 16.55 -4.20 -0.62
C PHE A 37 16.91 -2.86 -1.24
N MET A 38 15.93 -1.98 -1.34
CA MET A 38 16.10 -0.65 -1.93
C MET A 38 16.62 0.34 -0.89
N LYS A 39 17.61 1.12 -1.27
CA LYS A 39 18.26 2.16 -0.46
C LYS A 39 17.73 3.56 -0.73
N LYS A 40 17.50 3.88 -1.99
CA LYS A 40 17.02 5.18 -2.44
C LYS A 40 16.31 5.09 -3.78
N ALA A 41 15.61 6.16 -4.13
CA ALA A 41 14.99 6.32 -5.45
C ALA A 41 15.01 7.79 -5.87
N LYS A 42 15.08 8.05 -7.18
CA LYS A 42 15.01 9.40 -7.77
C LYS A 42 14.51 9.32 -9.21
N GLY A 43 13.54 10.14 -9.55
CA GLY A 43 12.94 10.14 -10.89
C GLY A 43 12.39 8.76 -11.26
N SER A 44 12.82 8.18 -12.37
CA SER A 44 12.43 6.86 -12.85
C SER A 44 13.27 5.69 -12.30
N HIS A 45 14.22 5.95 -11.41
CA HIS A 45 15.17 4.94 -10.95
C HIS A 45 15.08 4.65 -9.47
N ILE A 46 15.26 3.37 -9.13
CA ILE A 46 15.47 2.86 -7.78
C ILE A 46 16.88 2.26 -7.67
N PHE A 47 17.45 2.33 -6.48
CA PHE A 47 18.82 1.90 -6.20
C PHE A 47 18.81 0.96 -5.00
N ASP A 48 19.48 -0.17 -5.11
CA ASP A 48 19.56 -1.15 -4.04
C ASP A 48 20.73 -0.89 -3.07
N GLU A 49 20.79 -1.71 -2.01
CA GLU A 49 21.85 -1.67 -1.02
C GLU A 49 23.20 -2.22 -1.53
N ASP A 50 23.17 -2.90 -2.67
CA ASP A 50 24.36 -3.44 -3.34
C ASP A 50 24.94 -2.48 -4.40
N GLY A 51 24.30 -1.30 -4.60
CA GLY A 51 24.74 -0.24 -5.50
C GLY A 51 24.23 -0.36 -6.92
N ASN A 52 23.36 -1.29 -7.22
CA ASN A 52 22.75 -1.41 -8.55
C ASN A 52 21.63 -0.38 -8.74
N SER A 53 21.39 -0.02 -10.00
CA SER A 53 20.33 0.89 -10.43
C SER A 53 19.34 0.17 -11.35
N TYR A 54 18.05 0.42 -11.14
CA TYR A 54 16.97 -0.16 -11.93
C TYR A 54 15.99 0.91 -12.37
N VAL A 55 15.43 0.77 -13.57
CA VAL A 55 14.27 1.56 -13.98
C VAL A 55 13.04 0.99 -13.30
N ASP A 56 12.30 1.83 -12.59
CA ASP A 56 11.11 1.41 -11.86
C ASP A 56 9.86 1.46 -12.74
N TYR A 57 9.37 0.28 -13.13
CA TYR A 57 8.10 0.10 -13.82
C TYR A 57 6.92 -0.19 -12.87
N VAL A 58 7.17 -0.26 -11.56
CA VAL A 58 6.14 -0.55 -10.56
C VAL A 58 5.48 0.73 -10.03
N CYS A 59 6.24 1.84 -10.02
CA CYS A 59 5.75 3.17 -9.60
C CYS A 59 5.04 3.13 -8.24
N SER A 60 5.63 2.43 -7.27
CA SER A 60 5.07 2.23 -5.91
C SER A 60 3.65 1.66 -5.90
N TRP A 61 3.29 0.81 -6.89
CA TRP A 61 1.95 0.25 -7.12
C TRP A 61 0.89 1.29 -7.49
N GLY A 62 1.31 2.33 -8.23
CA GLY A 62 0.43 3.33 -8.82
C GLY A 62 0.64 4.78 -8.36
N PRO A 63 0.92 5.09 -7.08
CA PRO A 63 1.02 6.49 -6.64
C PRO A 63 2.23 7.26 -7.19
N GLY A 64 3.24 6.59 -7.74
CA GLY A 64 4.48 7.20 -8.21
C GLY A 64 4.39 7.93 -9.57
N ILE A 65 3.31 8.64 -9.87
CA ILE A 65 3.06 9.29 -11.16
C ILE A 65 4.02 10.42 -11.51
N LEU A 66 4.62 11.08 -10.52
CA LEU A 66 5.63 12.14 -10.70
C LEU A 66 7.06 11.58 -10.70
N GLY A 67 7.21 10.27 -10.56
CA GLY A 67 8.50 9.65 -10.26
C GLY A 67 8.89 9.79 -8.78
N HIS A 68 10.03 9.19 -8.45
CA HIS A 68 10.54 9.17 -7.09
C HIS A 68 11.17 10.50 -6.69
N ALA A 69 10.91 10.92 -5.46
CA ALA A 69 11.55 12.06 -4.82
C ALA A 69 11.53 13.33 -5.68
N ASP A 70 10.35 13.69 -6.24
CA ASP A 70 10.15 14.98 -6.93
C ASP A 70 10.48 16.12 -5.95
N ASP A 71 11.35 17.03 -6.36
CA ASP A 71 11.91 18.04 -5.47
C ASP A 71 10.83 18.98 -4.91
N ARG A 72 9.81 19.30 -5.70
CA ARG A 72 8.68 20.15 -5.27
C ARG A 72 7.89 19.48 -4.12
N VAL A 73 7.66 18.17 -4.23
CA VAL A 73 6.97 17.39 -3.20
C VAL A 73 7.84 17.26 -1.95
N ILE A 74 9.11 16.91 -2.13
CA ILE A 74 10.06 16.75 -1.01
C ILE A 74 10.23 18.05 -0.23
N ASP A 75 10.36 19.18 -0.91
CA ASP A 75 10.54 20.49 -0.24
C ASP A 75 9.26 20.94 0.48
N ALA A 76 8.08 20.68 -0.10
CA ALA A 76 6.81 20.92 0.58
C ALA A 76 6.64 20.05 1.84
N VAL A 77 7.06 18.78 1.78
CA VAL A 77 7.03 17.87 2.94
C VAL A 77 8.00 18.35 4.03
N LYS A 78 9.23 18.72 3.67
CA LYS A 78 10.21 19.27 4.62
C LYS A 78 9.67 20.51 5.34
N ALA A 79 9.11 21.46 4.58
CA ALA A 79 8.50 22.67 5.15
C ALA A 79 7.33 22.34 6.09
N ALA A 80 6.50 21.35 5.74
CA ALA A 80 5.41 20.92 6.60
C ALA A 80 5.88 20.24 7.90
N CYS A 81 7.06 19.63 7.91
CA CYS A 81 7.64 19.03 9.12
C CYS A 81 7.95 20.08 10.19
N ASP A 82 8.33 21.30 9.79
CA ASP A 82 8.64 22.40 10.72
C ASP A 82 7.39 22.87 11.49
N ASP A 83 6.20 22.72 10.90
CA ASP A 83 4.91 23.04 11.53
C ASP A 83 4.37 21.91 12.42
N GLY A 84 4.95 20.72 12.35
CA GLY A 84 4.48 19.49 12.99
C GLY A 84 3.58 18.63 12.09
N LEU A 85 3.56 17.33 12.37
CA LEU A 85 2.93 16.32 11.50
C LEU A 85 1.58 15.79 12.01
N THR A 86 1.21 16.10 13.28
CA THR A 86 -0.03 15.62 13.87
C THR A 86 -0.48 16.56 15.00
N PHE A 87 -1.77 16.90 15.01
CA PHE A 87 -2.32 17.88 15.96
C PHE A 87 -3.49 17.33 16.78
N GLY A 88 -4.07 16.20 16.40
CA GLY A 88 -5.30 15.69 17.00
C GLY A 88 -6.50 16.66 16.84
N ALA A 89 -6.44 17.55 15.85
CA ALA A 89 -7.41 18.59 15.55
C ALA A 89 -7.51 18.82 14.04
N PRO A 90 -8.62 19.42 13.54
CA PRO A 90 -8.75 19.77 12.13
C PRO A 90 -7.68 20.76 11.67
N THR A 91 -7.26 20.63 10.42
CA THR A 91 -6.25 21.50 9.83
C THR A 91 -6.75 22.16 8.54
N ARG A 92 -6.14 23.31 8.20
CA ARG A 92 -6.42 24.00 6.92
C ARG A 92 -6.10 23.08 5.72
N LYS A 93 -5.03 22.31 5.79
CA LYS A 93 -4.59 21.42 4.70
C LYS A 93 -5.61 20.32 4.39
N GLU A 94 -6.39 19.85 5.38
CA GLU A 94 -7.48 18.90 5.16
C GLU A 94 -8.62 19.53 4.35
N LEU A 95 -8.95 20.80 4.62
CA LEU A 95 -9.95 21.52 3.83
C LEU A 95 -9.44 21.75 2.39
N GLU A 96 -8.22 22.27 2.24
CA GLU A 96 -7.62 22.56 0.92
C GLU A 96 -7.56 21.32 0.01
N ILE A 97 -7.18 20.16 0.54
CA ILE A 97 -7.17 18.93 -0.27
C ILE A 97 -8.58 18.45 -0.61
N ALA A 98 -9.55 18.61 0.28
CA ALA A 98 -10.93 18.23 -0.02
C ALA A 98 -11.54 19.13 -1.10
N GLU A 99 -11.32 20.45 -1.04
CA GLU A 99 -11.73 21.41 -2.06
C GLU A 99 -11.09 21.09 -3.43
N LEU A 100 -9.80 20.79 -3.45
CA LEU A 100 -9.09 20.40 -4.68
C LEU A 100 -9.65 19.09 -5.28
N ILE A 101 -9.98 18.10 -4.45
CA ILE A 101 -10.62 16.87 -4.92
C ILE A 101 -11.98 17.17 -5.54
N ASN A 102 -12.79 18.01 -4.91
CA ASN A 102 -14.09 18.41 -5.46
C ASN A 102 -13.96 19.14 -6.80
N GLU A 103 -12.98 20.04 -6.93
CA GLU A 103 -12.70 20.74 -8.18
C GLU A 103 -12.31 19.80 -9.31
N LEU A 104 -11.37 18.88 -9.05
CA LEU A 104 -10.85 17.95 -10.05
C LEU A 104 -11.78 16.77 -10.35
N MET A 105 -12.63 16.42 -9.40
CA MET A 105 -13.56 15.28 -9.48
C MET A 105 -14.97 15.69 -9.01
N PRO A 106 -15.72 16.44 -9.82
CA PRO A 106 -16.99 17.05 -9.40
C PRO A 106 -18.07 16.06 -8.92
N SER A 107 -17.94 14.76 -9.24
CA SER A 107 -18.81 13.71 -8.72
C SER A 107 -18.56 13.37 -7.24
N MET A 108 -17.46 13.86 -6.65
CA MET A 108 -17.09 13.66 -5.25
C MET A 108 -17.45 14.89 -4.43
N GLU A 109 -18.74 15.08 -4.12
CA GLU A 109 -19.25 16.25 -3.40
C GLU A 109 -18.72 16.34 -1.96
N LEU A 110 -18.48 15.21 -1.31
CA LEU A 110 -17.95 15.14 0.06
C LEU A 110 -16.83 14.12 0.13
N THR A 111 -15.73 14.52 0.75
CA THR A 111 -14.53 13.69 0.90
C THR A 111 -14.18 13.49 2.37
N ARG A 112 -13.91 12.23 2.75
CA ARG A 112 -13.31 11.89 4.03
C ARG A 112 -11.98 11.19 3.83
N MET A 113 -10.92 11.75 4.39
CA MET A 113 -9.60 11.15 4.37
C MET A 113 -9.48 10.02 5.40
N VAL A 114 -8.72 8.98 5.06
CA VAL A 114 -8.36 7.83 5.90
C VAL A 114 -6.90 7.49 5.67
N ASN A 115 -6.32 6.61 6.51
CA ASN A 115 -4.87 6.34 6.45
C ASN A 115 -4.46 5.27 5.42
N SER A 116 -5.41 4.51 4.87
CA SER A 116 -5.08 3.41 3.95
C SER A 116 -6.23 3.10 3.00
N GLY A 117 -5.92 2.42 1.88
CA GLY A 117 -6.94 1.87 0.98
C GLY A 117 -7.85 0.85 1.66
N THR A 118 -7.34 0.10 2.64
CA THR A 118 -8.15 -0.81 3.46
C THR A 118 -9.24 -0.05 4.22
N GLU A 119 -8.88 1.03 4.91
CA GLU A 119 -9.84 1.86 5.64
C GLU A 119 -10.84 2.55 4.71
N ALA A 120 -10.37 3.01 3.54
CA ALA A 120 -11.23 3.62 2.53
C ALA A 120 -12.31 2.64 2.06
N VAL A 121 -11.90 1.43 1.68
CA VAL A 121 -12.85 0.40 1.20
C VAL A 121 -13.77 -0.07 2.32
N MET A 122 -13.27 -0.29 3.55
CA MET A 122 -14.10 -0.61 4.72
C MET A 122 -15.17 0.46 4.96
N SER A 123 -14.79 1.73 4.87
CA SER A 123 -15.71 2.85 5.06
C SER A 123 -16.74 2.95 3.94
N ALA A 124 -16.31 2.80 2.68
CA ALA A 124 -17.18 2.79 1.52
C ALA A 124 -18.24 1.67 1.59
N LEU A 125 -17.83 0.46 1.98
CA LEU A 125 -18.75 -0.67 2.16
C LEU A 125 -19.76 -0.41 3.29
N ARG A 126 -19.32 0.20 4.39
CA ARG A 126 -20.22 0.57 5.50
C ARG A 126 -21.25 1.59 5.06
N VAL A 127 -20.84 2.61 4.31
CA VAL A 127 -21.74 3.63 3.74
C VAL A 127 -22.72 2.97 2.76
N ALA A 128 -22.24 2.13 1.86
CA ALA A 128 -23.10 1.43 0.89
C ALA A 128 -24.16 0.55 1.56
N ARG A 129 -23.76 -0.22 2.57
CA ARG A 129 -24.70 -1.04 3.36
C ARG A 129 -25.70 -0.19 4.15
N GLY A 130 -25.23 0.86 4.81
CA GLY A 130 -26.10 1.78 5.56
C GLY A 130 -27.12 2.47 4.67
N PHE A 131 -26.72 2.88 3.48
CA PHE A 131 -27.61 3.54 2.52
C PHE A 131 -28.62 2.58 1.87
N THR A 132 -28.19 1.36 1.52
CA THR A 132 -29.02 0.41 0.76
C THR A 132 -29.81 -0.58 1.63
N GLY A 133 -29.40 -0.76 2.89
CA GLY A 133 -29.93 -1.83 3.76
C GLY A 133 -29.54 -3.24 3.32
N ARG A 134 -28.52 -3.40 2.45
CA ARG A 134 -28.10 -4.69 1.88
C ARG A 134 -26.78 -5.13 2.47
N ASP A 135 -26.66 -6.42 2.83
CA ASP A 135 -25.46 -6.98 3.45
C ASP A 135 -24.46 -7.52 2.43
N LYS A 136 -24.95 -8.08 1.32
CA LYS A 136 -24.13 -8.81 0.36
C LYS A 136 -23.29 -7.88 -0.52
N ILE A 137 -22.05 -8.30 -0.77
CA ILE A 137 -21.09 -7.63 -1.64
C ILE A 137 -20.64 -8.59 -2.72
N VAL A 138 -20.50 -8.08 -3.94
CA VAL A 138 -19.92 -8.82 -5.07
C VAL A 138 -18.50 -8.30 -5.28
N LYS A 139 -17.53 -9.21 -5.35
CA LYS A 139 -16.14 -8.91 -5.74
C LYS A 139 -15.64 -9.93 -6.76
N PHE A 140 -14.67 -9.56 -7.57
CA PHE A 140 -14.02 -10.51 -8.47
C PHE A 140 -12.98 -11.35 -7.74
N ARG A 141 -12.92 -12.65 -8.11
CA ARG A 141 -11.89 -13.57 -7.63
C ARG A 141 -10.50 -13.07 -8.09
N GLY A 142 -9.51 -13.18 -7.23
CA GLY A 142 -8.14 -12.78 -7.53
C GLY A 142 -7.86 -11.29 -7.36
N CYS A 143 -8.88 -10.46 -7.11
CA CYS A 143 -8.69 -9.03 -6.91
C CYS A 143 -8.51 -8.70 -5.42
N TYR A 144 -7.44 -7.94 -5.12
CA TYR A 144 -7.15 -7.43 -3.78
C TYR A 144 -7.82 -6.07 -3.58
N HIS A 145 -8.57 -5.94 -2.48
CA HIS A 145 -9.29 -4.72 -2.11
C HIS A 145 -9.08 -4.30 -0.65
N GLY A 146 -7.91 -4.60 -0.11
CA GLY A 146 -7.56 -4.28 1.28
C GLY A 146 -7.59 -5.49 2.20
N HIS A 147 -7.23 -5.27 3.46
CA HIS A 147 -6.89 -6.30 4.44
C HIS A 147 -8.04 -6.61 5.42
N SER A 148 -9.28 -6.23 5.12
CA SER A 148 -10.43 -6.62 5.93
C SER A 148 -10.88 -8.05 5.58
N ASP A 149 -11.31 -8.82 6.58
CA ASP A 149 -11.64 -10.24 6.46
C ASP A 149 -12.54 -10.56 5.27
N GLY A 150 -13.65 -9.85 5.12
CA GLY A 150 -14.59 -10.07 4.03
C GLY A 150 -14.03 -9.82 2.63
N LEU A 151 -12.93 -9.06 2.52
CA LEU A 151 -12.27 -8.75 1.25
C LEU A 151 -11.06 -9.64 0.97
N LEU A 152 -10.55 -10.34 1.99
CA LEU A 152 -9.46 -11.31 1.82
C LEU A 152 -9.93 -12.62 1.20
N VAL A 153 -11.23 -12.88 1.15
CA VAL A 153 -11.80 -14.05 0.50
C VAL A 153 -11.39 -14.09 -0.97
N LYS A 154 -10.63 -15.10 -1.37
CA LYS A 154 -10.14 -15.31 -2.74
C LYS A 154 -9.47 -14.08 -3.35
N ALA A 155 -8.68 -13.36 -2.55
CA ALA A 155 -7.98 -12.13 -2.97
C ALA A 155 -6.76 -12.38 -3.88
N GLY A 156 -6.21 -13.58 -3.89
CA GLY A 156 -5.23 -14.04 -4.89
C GLY A 156 -3.77 -13.69 -4.63
N SER A 157 -3.45 -12.50 -4.13
CA SER A 157 -2.06 -12.04 -4.04
C SER A 157 -1.21 -12.78 -2.99
N ALA A 158 -1.78 -13.13 -1.85
CA ALA A 158 -1.07 -13.87 -0.80
C ALA A 158 -0.89 -15.35 -1.16
N ALA A 159 -1.86 -15.96 -1.84
CA ALA A 159 -1.81 -17.35 -2.29
C ALA A 159 -0.71 -17.58 -3.34
N LEU A 160 -0.45 -16.61 -4.20
CA LEU A 160 0.61 -16.68 -5.21
C LEU A 160 2.02 -16.72 -4.61
N THR A 161 2.20 -16.13 -3.41
CA THR A 161 3.54 -16.01 -2.80
C THR A 161 3.84 -17.05 -1.73
N GLN A 162 2.81 -17.68 -1.12
CA GLN A 162 3.00 -18.55 0.03
C GLN A 162 2.36 -19.95 -0.09
N SER A 163 1.73 -20.27 -1.21
CA SER A 163 0.96 -21.53 -1.39
C SER A 163 -0.08 -21.78 -0.30
N VAL A 164 -0.59 -20.71 0.32
CA VAL A 164 -1.56 -20.75 1.41
C VAL A 164 -2.97 -20.55 0.84
N PRO A 165 -4.00 -21.27 1.35
CA PRO A 165 -5.38 -21.05 0.92
C PRO A 165 -5.81 -19.59 1.07
N ASP A 166 -6.49 -19.06 0.07
CA ASP A 166 -6.92 -17.65 -0.06
C ASP A 166 -7.70 -17.09 1.16
N SER A 167 -8.16 -17.93 2.04
CA SER A 167 -9.05 -17.56 3.15
C SER A 167 -8.57 -18.09 4.51
N LEU A 168 -7.28 -18.45 4.62
CA LEU A 168 -6.75 -18.92 5.90
C LEU A 168 -6.85 -17.84 6.98
N GLY A 169 -7.47 -18.17 8.12
CA GLY A 169 -7.72 -17.24 9.21
C GLY A 169 -8.95 -16.35 9.05
N VAL A 170 -9.58 -16.32 7.88
CA VAL A 170 -10.85 -15.63 7.67
C VAL A 170 -12.00 -16.48 8.23
N PRO A 171 -12.92 -15.91 9.05
CA PRO A 171 -14.05 -16.65 9.58
C PRO A 171 -14.92 -17.27 8.48
N LYS A 172 -15.42 -18.50 8.71
CA LYS A 172 -16.28 -19.19 7.73
C LYS A 172 -17.55 -18.42 7.35
N SER A 173 -18.01 -17.52 8.22
CA SER A 173 -19.17 -16.67 7.95
C SER A 173 -18.96 -15.67 6.80
N TYR A 174 -17.69 -15.44 6.39
CA TYR A 174 -17.35 -14.59 5.26
C TYR A 174 -17.12 -15.37 3.96
N THR A 175 -17.02 -16.68 4.02
CA THR A 175 -16.78 -17.58 2.88
C THR A 175 -18.02 -18.43 2.56
#